data_9829b8f4172030a564c72986008d7782
#
_entry.id   9829b8f4172030a564c72986008d7782
#
_cell.length_a   1.000
_cell.length_b   1.000
_cell.length_c   1.000
_cell.angle_alpha   90.00
_cell.angle_beta   90.00
_cell.angle_gamma   90.00
#
_symmetry.space_group_name_H-M   'P 1'
#
loop_
_entity.id
_entity.type
_entity.pdbx_description
1 polymer ?
#
loop_
_entity_poly.entity_id
_entity_poly.type
_entity_poly.pdbx_seq_one_letter_code
_entity_poly.pdbx_strand_id
1 'polypeptide(L)'
;MSAQIIGSKIDWDNDIRAIRLNDIPHFRYKYDDYLQFSPAAAMIVMRACGVEGRTRTWAELLSADAFSAGIMAATVNGIKYSVRRLRPDESTRNSFPSGHTATAFMCATMLHKEYGWRSPWISFAGYAAATITGASRIMNHRHWHTDIIGGAIIGVGAVELGYLINDAIFKKRNISEWWEPLVFDEDKSLTYYSLSSLYGHRYGIGSRGRLSGGLAAIQADIPVHPRVSASIRLGINSLRDRDTDSYTASELGLTSNFYDYLAGAVFNWPFAKILYVEANAMLGGGYRSPSCPQAMKDIVSKGYGEFLCGGSFGLRLGTNFRVKLHAEYNLMLPVNHSLLLAFGTSFFW
;
A
#
# COMPACT_ATOMS: atom_id res chain seq x y z
N MET A 1 -15.47 25.40 -23.78
CA MET A 1 -15.09 23.99 -23.45
C MET A 1 -14.80 23.90 -21.97
N SER A 2 -15.83 23.94 -21.18
CA SER A 2 -15.74 24.02 -19.71
C SER A 2 -16.11 22.67 -19.10
N ALA A 3 -15.20 22.16 -18.27
CA ALA A 3 -15.43 21.39 -17.05
C ALA A 3 -16.52 20.29 -17.09
N GLN A 4 -16.30 19.23 -17.85
CA GLN A 4 -17.01 17.96 -17.67
C GLN A 4 -16.07 16.86 -17.12
N ILE A 5 -15.09 17.24 -16.28
CA ILE A 5 -14.17 16.31 -15.58
C ILE A 5 -14.77 15.83 -14.25
N ILE A 6 -15.93 16.36 -13.83
CA ILE A 6 -16.51 16.10 -12.50
C ILE A 6 -17.85 15.38 -12.65
N GLY A 7 -17.83 14.14 -13.12
CA GLY A 7 -19.06 13.34 -13.26
C GLY A 7 -18.97 11.88 -12.83
N SER A 8 -17.80 11.26 -12.84
CA SER A 8 -17.62 9.91 -12.25
C SER A 8 -17.33 10.07 -10.77
N LYS A 9 -18.27 9.71 -9.89
CA LYS A 9 -17.97 9.55 -8.47
C LYS A 9 -16.77 8.62 -8.35
N ILE A 10 -15.64 9.18 -7.86
CA ILE A 10 -14.46 8.39 -7.52
C ILE A 10 -14.87 7.45 -6.41
N ASP A 11 -14.89 6.17 -6.68
CA ASP A 11 -15.20 5.15 -5.68
C ASP A 11 -14.12 4.06 -5.73
N TRP A 12 -12.98 4.39 -5.16
CA TRP A 12 -11.82 3.50 -5.10
C TRP A 12 -12.15 2.16 -4.46
N ASP A 13 -13.06 2.15 -3.50
CA ASP A 13 -13.44 0.93 -2.80
C ASP A 13 -14.22 -0.02 -3.69
N ASN A 14 -15.17 0.49 -4.47
CA ASN A 14 -15.91 -0.34 -5.42
C ASN A 14 -15.04 -0.78 -6.60
N ASP A 15 -14.10 0.04 -7.05
CA ASP A 15 -13.18 -0.33 -8.12
C ASP A 15 -12.27 -1.50 -7.70
N ILE A 16 -11.72 -1.48 -6.49
CA ILE A 16 -10.91 -2.59 -5.95
C ILE A 16 -11.79 -3.82 -5.64
N ARG A 17 -13.02 -3.62 -5.15
CA ARG A 17 -13.99 -4.70 -4.98
C ARG A 17 -14.29 -5.42 -6.29
N ALA A 18 -14.38 -4.69 -7.41
CA ALA A 18 -14.62 -5.27 -8.72
C ALA A 18 -13.51 -6.22 -9.16
N ILE A 19 -12.22 -5.92 -8.85
CA ILE A 19 -11.09 -6.82 -9.12
C ILE A 19 -11.36 -8.19 -8.46
N ARG A 20 -11.72 -8.16 -7.19
CA ARG A 20 -12.00 -9.38 -6.42
C ARG A 20 -13.19 -10.17 -6.97
N LEU A 21 -14.29 -9.49 -7.29
CA LEU A 21 -15.52 -10.14 -7.76
C LEU A 21 -15.32 -10.83 -9.12
N ASN A 22 -14.50 -10.24 -9.99
CA ASN A 22 -14.26 -10.75 -11.33
C ASN A 22 -13.34 -11.98 -11.35
N ASP A 23 -12.27 -12.00 -10.52
CA ASP A 23 -11.22 -13.02 -10.66
C ASP A 23 -11.22 -14.05 -9.55
N ILE A 24 -11.60 -13.66 -8.32
CA ILE A 24 -11.52 -14.54 -7.14
C ILE A 24 -12.81 -14.53 -6.30
N PRO A 25 -14.01 -14.73 -6.91
CA PRO A 25 -15.29 -14.58 -6.21
C PRO A 25 -15.46 -15.55 -5.02
N HIS A 26 -14.79 -16.68 -5.04
CA HIS A 26 -14.92 -17.74 -4.04
C HIS A 26 -13.78 -17.79 -3.01
N PHE A 27 -12.89 -16.77 -2.99
CA PHE A 27 -11.80 -16.72 -2.01
C PHE A 27 -12.35 -16.59 -0.58
N ARG A 28 -12.07 -17.58 0.26
CA ARG A 28 -12.48 -17.63 1.68
C ARG A 28 -11.47 -18.42 2.50
N TYR A 29 -10.38 -17.76 2.89
CA TYR A 29 -9.33 -18.37 3.70
C TYR A 29 -9.16 -17.62 5.01
N LYS A 30 -8.72 -18.34 6.06
CA LYS A 30 -8.57 -17.80 7.42
C LYS A 30 -7.11 -17.71 7.88
N TYR A 31 -6.14 -17.88 6.99
CA TYR A 31 -4.72 -17.82 7.35
C TYR A 31 -4.32 -16.44 7.88
N ASP A 32 -5.00 -15.40 7.50
CA ASP A 32 -4.81 -14.03 7.95
C ASP A 32 -5.12 -13.82 9.44
N ASP A 33 -5.96 -14.68 10.04
CA ASP A 33 -6.22 -14.68 11.49
C ASP A 33 -4.96 -15.02 12.30
N TYR A 34 -4.03 -15.82 11.73
CA TYR A 34 -2.75 -16.20 12.34
C TYR A 34 -1.59 -15.36 11.81
N LEU A 35 -1.56 -15.10 10.51
CA LEU A 35 -0.47 -14.39 9.85
C LEU A 35 -0.25 -12.99 10.44
N GLN A 36 -1.31 -12.32 10.89
CA GLN A 36 -1.23 -10.99 11.53
C GLN A 36 -0.31 -10.95 12.75
N PHE A 37 -0.13 -12.07 13.47
CA PHE A 37 0.71 -12.15 14.66
C PHE A 37 2.11 -12.69 14.37
N SER A 38 2.38 -13.21 13.17
CA SER A 38 3.65 -13.86 12.86
C SER A 38 4.89 -12.96 13.06
N PRO A 39 4.86 -11.64 12.77
CA PRO A 39 6.02 -10.79 13.04
C PRO A 39 6.29 -10.62 14.55
N ALA A 40 5.25 -10.49 15.38
CA ALA A 40 5.43 -10.43 16.84
C ALA A 40 5.93 -11.75 17.40
N ALA A 41 5.42 -12.89 16.90
CA ALA A 41 5.92 -14.20 17.29
C ALA A 41 7.41 -14.35 16.94
N ALA A 42 7.83 -13.94 15.74
CA ALA A 42 9.24 -13.94 15.34
C ALA A 42 10.09 -13.06 16.26
N MET A 43 9.61 -11.87 16.62
CA MET A 43 10.28 -10.96 17.55
C MET A 43 10.52 -11.60 18.92
N ILE A 44 9.49 -12.23 19.50
CA ILE A 44 9.60 -12.91 20.80
C ILE A 44 10.55 -14.10 20.74
N VAL A 45 10.48 -14.91 19.67
CA VAL A 45 11.41 -16.04 19.48
C VAL A 45 12.85 -15.56 19.36
N MET A 46 13.13 -14.53 18.57
CA MET A 46 14.47 -13.95 18.46
C MET A 46 14.99 -13.50 19.83
N ARG A 47 14.14 -12.82 20.62
CA ARG A 47 14.49 -12.39 21.97
C ARG A 47 14.76 -13.57 22.90
N ALA A 48 13.95 -14.61 22.86
CA ALA A 48 14.12 -15.82 23.68
C ALA A 48 15.39 -16.61 23.30
N CYS A 49 15.80 -16.56 22.02
CA CYS A 49 17.05 -17.13 21.53
C CYS A 49 18.29 -16.28 21.88
N GLY A 50 18.13 -15.20 22.64
CA GLY A 50 19.24 -14.33 23.05
C GLY A 50 19.70 -13.34 21.99
N VAL A 51 18.92 -13.14 20.90
CA VAL A 51 19.22 -12.11 19.91
C VAL A 51 18.94 -10.75 20.53
N GLU A 52 19.95 -9.91 20.65
CA GLU A 52 19.81 -8.56 21.20
C GLU A 52 18.97 -7.69 20.27
N GLY A 53 17.90 -7.10 20.82
CA GLY A 53 17.05 -6.11 20.15
C GLY A 53 17.43 -4.68 20.53
N ARG A 54 16.61 -3.72 20.10
CA ARG A 54 16.70 -2.31 20.50
C ARG A 54 16.48 -2.12 22.01
N THR A 55 15.53 -2.85 22.57
CA THR A 55 15.26 -2.87 24.00
C THR A 55 16.26 -3.78 24.73
N ARG A 56 16.72 -3.36 25.91
CA ARG A 56 17.76 -4.11 26.67
C ARG A 56 17.17 -5.21 27.53
N THR A 57 16.01 -4.97 28.13
CA THR A 57 15.36 -5.89 29.07
C THR A 57 14.01 -6.36 28.54
N TRP A 58 13.53 -7.49 29.06
CA TRP A 58 12.18 -7.98 28.79
C TRP A 58 11.10 -6.98 29.25
N ALA A 59 11.35 -6.27 30.36
CA ALA A 59 10.43 -5.26 30.87
C ALA A 59 10.26 -4.10 29.88
N GLU A 60 11.37 -3.61 29.30
CA GLU A 60 11.30 -2.59 28.25
C GLU A 60 10.57 -3.06 27.00
N LEU A 61 10.82 -4.29 26.55
CA LEU A 61 10.14 -4.85 25.37
C LEU A 61 8.65 -4.96 25.61
N LEU A 62 8.26 -5.66 26.68
CA LEU A 62 6.85 -5.93 26.95
C LEU A 62 6.06 -4.66 27.28
N SER A 63 6.68 -3.66 27.91
CA SER A 63 6.01 -2.38 28.15
C SER A 63 5.82 -1.59 26.86
N ALA A 64 6.80 -1.55 25.94
CA ALA A 64 6.66 -0.90 24.64
C ALA A 64 5.54 -1.55 23.83
N ASP A 65 5.50 -2.88 23.82
CA ASP A 65 4.46 -3.64 23.11
C ASP A 65 3.07 -3.43 23.73
N ALA A 66 2.98 -3.40 25.07
CA ALA A 66 1.72 -3.15 25.78
C ALA A 66 1.17 -1.75 25.50
N PHE A 67 2.01 -0.71 25.53
CA PHE A 67 1.59 0.65 25.15
C PHE A 67 1.11 0.69 23.71
N SER A 68 1.88 0.10 22.78
CA SER A 68 1.51 0.05 21.36
C SER A 68 0.17 -0.66 21.14
N ALA A 69 -0.02 -1.82 21.76
CA ALA A 69 -1.26 -2.58 21.66
C ALA A 69 -2.45 -1.85 22.28
N GLY A 70 -2.25 -1.20 23.43
CA GLY A 70 -3.28 -0.40 24.10
C GLY A 70 -3.73 0.80 23.25
N ILE A 71 -2.78 1.56 22.69
CA ILE A 71 -3.07 2.69 21.81
C ILE A 71 -3.79 2.22 20.54
N MET A 72 -3.30 1.16 19.90
CA MET A 72 -3.92 0.60 18.70
C MET A 72 -5.34 0.15 18.97
N ALA A 73 -5.57 -0.63 20.05
CA ALA A 73 -6.87 -1.14 20.38
C ALA A 73 -7.87 -0.02 20.72
N ALA A 74 -7.46 0.98 21.49
CA ALA A 74 -8.28 2.14 21.81
C ALA A 74 -8.67 2.93 20.57
N THR A 75 -7.70 3.21 19.68
CA THR A 75 -7.92 3.98 18.45
C THR A 75 -8.83 3.22 17.48
N VAL A 76 -8.53 1.95 17.19
CA VAL A 76 -9.34 1.13 16.28
C VAL A 76 -10.78 1.00 16.76
N ASN A 77 -10.99 0.69 18.04
CA ASN A 77 -12.35 0.53 18.56
C ASN A 77 -13.09 1.88 18.64
N GLY A 78 -12.42 2.95 19.10
CA GLY A 78 -13.01 4.28 19.13
C GLY A 78 -13.53 4.71 17.75
N ILE A 79 -12.74 4.53 16.71
CA ILE A 79 -13.14 4.87 15.33
C ILE A 79 -14.25 3.92 14.83
N LYS A 80 -14.17 2.61 15.08
CA LYS A 80 -15.22 1.65 14.68
C LYS A 80 -16.60 2.02 15.23
N TYR A 81 -16.66 2.36 16.48
CA TYR A 81 -17.93 2.73 17.14
C TYR A 81 -18.47 4.09 16.69
N SER A 82 -17.59 5.00 16.26
CA SER A 82 -17.96 6.32 15.76
C SER A 82 -18.43 6.27 14.30
N VAL A 83 -17.62 5.65 13.41
CA VAL A 83 -17.84 5.66 11.95
C VAL A 83 -18.94 4.69 11.52
N ARG A 84 -19.04 3.53 12.13
CA ARG A 84 -20.05 2.48 11.85
C ARG A 84 -20.21 2.15 10.37
N ARG A 85 -19.10 2.03 9.66
CA ARG A 85 -19.11 1.72 8.23
C ARG A 85 -19.56 0.28 7.97
N LEU A 86 -20.45 0.09 7.00
CA LEU A 86 -20.90 -1.22 6.55
C LEU A 86 -19.76 -1.96 5.80
N ARG A 87 -19.62 -3.26 6.06
CA ARG A 87 -18.67 -4.12 5.35
C ARG A 87 -19.07 -4.37 3.91
N PRO A 88 -18.12 -4.72 3.01
CA PRO A 88 -18.45 -5.08 1.63
C PRO A 88 -19.40 -6.29 1.51
N ASP A 89 -19.34 -7.24 2.47
CA ASP A 89 -20.19 -8.42 2.56
C ASP A 89 -21.51 -8.16 3.30
N GLU A 90 -21.79 -6.90 3.65
CA GLU A 90 -23.00 -6.43 4.35
C GLU A 90 -23.25 -7.05 5.72
N SER A 91 -22.30 -7.83 6.25
CA SER A 91 -22.46 -8.60 7.49
C SER A 91 -22.60 -7.73 8.75
N THR A 92 -21.83 -6.66 8.86
CA THR A 92 -21.77 -5.82 10.07
C THR A 92 -21.34 -4.38 9.76
N ARG A 93 -21.66 -3.45 10.69
CA ARG A 93 -21.30 -2.02 10.59
C ARG A 93 -20.05 -1.67 11.38
N ASN A 94 -18.96 -2.44 11.22
CA ASN A 94 -17.68 -2.22 11.89
C ASN A 94 -16.47 -2.38 10.92
N SER A 95 -16.66 -1.96 9.68
CA SER A 95 -15.65 -2.15 8.65
C SER A 95 -14.42 -1.28 8.88
N PHE A 96 -14.59 0.02 9.10
CA PHE A 96 -13.48 0.96 9.21
C PHE A 96 -13.09 1.23 10.67
N PRO A 97 -11.79 1.23 10.97
CA PRO A 97 -10.65 0.70 10.20
C PRO A 97 -10.53 -0.83 10.33
N SER A 98 -9.71 -1.48 9.49
CA SER A 98 -9.45 -2.92 9.57
C SER A 98 -8.61 -3.26 10.81
N GLY A 99 -9.18 -4.01 11.76
CA GLY A 99 -8.47 -4.44 12.97
C GLY A 99 -7.34 -5.43 12.67
N HIS A 100 -7.56 -6.42 11.78
CA HIS A 100 -6.52 -7.38 11.37
C HIS A 100 -5.32 -6.67 10.74
N THR A 101 -5.58 -5.70 9.86
CA THR A 101 -4.50 -4.92 9.24
C THR A 101 -3.78 -4.07 10.27
N ALA A 102 -4.49 -3.42 11.18
CA ALA A 102 -3.86 -2.64 12.25
C ALA A 102 -2.96 -3.52 13.13
N THR A 103 -3.43 -4.71 13.52
CA THR A 103 -2.62 -5.67 14.29
C THR A 103 -1.41 -6.14 13.50
N ALA A 104 -1.57 -6.51 12.23
CA ALA A 104 -0.46 -6.99 11.41
C ALA A 104 0.64 -5.93 11.23
N PHE A 105 0.26 -4.69 10.91
CA PHE A 105 1.20 -3.59 10.76
C PHE A 105 1.82 -3.17 12.09
N MET A 106 1.08 -3.23 13.19
CA MET A 106 1.62 -3.05 14.54
C MET A 106 2.71 -4.10 14.82
N CYS A 107 2.42 -5.39 14.64
CA CYS A 107 3.38 -6.47 14.88
C CYS A 107 4.63 -6.36 13.98
N ALA A 108 4.43 -6.00 12.70
CA ALA A 108 5.53 -5.78 11.77
C ALA A 108 6.42 -4.59 12.17
N THR A 109 5.80 -3.51 12.65
CA THR A 109 6.54 -2.32 13.09
C THR A 109 7.29 -2.58 14.39
N MET A 110 6.73 -3.35 15.35
CA MET A 110 7.45 -3.80 16.55
C MET A 110 8.69 -4.61 16.17
N LEU A 111 8.54 -5.61 15.30
CA LEU A 111 9.65 -6.43 14.80
C LEU A 111 10.71 -5.56 14.11
N HIS A 112 10.29 -4.61 13.27
CA HIS A 112 11.18 -3.67 12.60
C HIS A 112 11.96 -2.82 13.62
N LYS A 113 11.30 -2.25 14.64
CA LYS A 113 11.96 -1.42 15.64
C LYS A 113 12.97 -2.19 16.48
N GLU A 114 12.67 -3.44 16.82
CA GLU A 114 13.58 -4.25 17.63
C GLU A 114 14.75 -4.80 16.82
N TYR A 115 14.52 -5.24 15.59
CA TYR A 115 15.52 -6.04 14.85
C TYR A 115 15.80 -5.56 13.41
N GLY A 116 15.07 -4.58 12.89
CA GLY A 116 15.22 -4.09 11.51
C GLY A 116 16.63 -3.54 11.22
N TRP A 117 17.32 -3.01 12.23
CA TRP A 117 18.69 -2.54 12.10
C TRP A 117 19.72 -3.67 11.90
N ARG A 118 19.41 -4.91 12.31
CA ARG A 118 20.28 -6.06 12.11
C ARG A 118 20.27 -6.56 10.67
N SER A 119 19.09 -6.56 10.04
CA SER A 119 18.95 -6.94 8.64
C SER A 119 17.68 -6.35 8.05
N PRO A 120 17.76 -5.71 6.88
CA PRO A 120 16.59 -5.17 6.19
C PRO A 120 15.57 -6.26 5.82
N TRP A 121 16.01 -7.49 5.64
CA TRP A 121 15.15 -8.64 5.34
C TRP A 121 14.18 -8.97 6.47
N ILE A 122 14.51 -8.68 7.73
CA ILE A 122 13.61 -8.85 8.89
C ILE A 122 12.42 -7.89 8.74
N SER A 123 12.69 -6.64 8.43
CA SER A 123 11.66 -5.63 8.17
C SER A 123 10.81 -6.00 6.96
N PHE A 124 11.48 -6.39 5.87
CA PHE A 124 10.80 -6.83 4.65
C PHE A 124 9.82 -7.98 4.92
N ALA A 125 10.28 -9.04 5.61
CA ALA A 125 9.45 -10.20 5.94
C ALA A 125 8.25 -9.81 6.81
N GLY A 126 8.46 -8.97 7.83
CA GLY A 126 7.40 -8.48 8.71
C GLY A 126 6.33 -7.70 7.96
N TYR A 127 6.73 -6.73 7.16
CA TYR A 127 5.80 -5.90 6.40
C TYR A 127 5.17 -6.64 5.21
N ALA A 128 5.86 -7.61 4.62
CA ALA A 128 5.26 -8.48 3.61
C ALA A 128 4.11 -9.31 4.23
N ALA A 129 4.30 -9.90 5.41
CA ALA A 129 3.26 -10.60 6.14
C ALA A 129 2.07 -9.68 6.46
N ALA A 130 2.33 -8.44 6.89
CA ALA A 130 1.29 -7.44 7.16
C ALA A 130 0.51 -7.04 5.90
N THR A 131 1.20 -6.84 4.78
CA THR A 131 0.59 -6.51 3.49
C THR A 131 -0.28 -7.66 2.97
N ILE A 132 0.22 -8.91 3.05
CA ILE A 132 -0.53 -10.11 2.69
C ILE A 132 -1.79 -10.23 3.57
N THR A 133 -1.67 -9.95 4.87
CA THR A 133 -2.84 -9.93 5.78
C THR A 133 -3.86 -8.90 5.33
N GLY A 134 -3.46 -7.65 5.04
CA GLY A 134 -4.35 -6.61 4.54
C GLY A 134 -5.03 -6.99 3.22
N ALA A 135 -4.27 -7.48 2.24
CA ALA A 135 -4.79 -7.94 0.96
C ALA A 135 -5.80 -9.09 1.14
N SER A 136 -5.51 -10.04 2.05
CA SER A 136 -6.41 -11.13 2.38
C SER A 136 -7.78 -10.65 2.88
N ARG A 137 -7.83 -9.54 3.63
CA ARG A 137 -9.12 -8.96 4.10
C ARG A 137 -9.98 -8.45 2.95
N ILE A 138 -9.38 -7.89 1.90
CA ILE A 138 -10.08 -7.50 0.66
C ILE A 138 -10.56 -8.75 -0.08
N MET A 139 -9.66 -9.74 -0.28
CA MET A 139 -9.98 -10.99 -0.98
C MET A 139 -11.07 -11.80 -0.26
N ASN A 140 -11.09 -11.79 1.07
CA ASN A 140 -12.13 -12.38 1.89
C ASN A 140 -13.44 -11.58 1.94
N HIS A 141 -13.54 -10.44 1.25
CA HIS A 141 -14.71 -9.56 1.21
C HIS A 141 -15.14 -8.98 2.57
N ARG A 142 -14.17 -8.83 3.50
CA ARG A 142 -14.42 -8.40 4.88
C ARG A 142 -14.22 -6.91 5.10
N HIS A 143 -13.35 -6.28 4.30
CA HIS A 143 -12.98 -4.88 4.44
C HIS A 143 -12.85 -4.21 3.08
N TRP A 144 -13.15 -2.92 3.06
CA TRP A 144 -12.88 -2.05 1.95
C TRP A 144 -11.37 -1.74 1.88
N HIS A 145 -10.90 -1.35 0.71
CA HIS A 145 -9.50 -0.98 0.53
C HIS A 145 -9.07 0.17 1.46
N THR A 146 -9.92 1.20 1.61
CA THR A 146 -9.64 2.32 2.51
C THR A 146 -9.61 1.92 4.00
N ASP A 147 -10.31 0.84 4.40
CA ASP A 147 -10.22 0.29 5.75
C ASP A 147 -8.84 -0.30 6.04
N ILE A 148 -8.20 -0.88 5.01
CA ILE A 148 -6.85 -1.46 5.08
C ILE A 148 -5.81 -0.35 5.28
N ILE A 149 -5.89 0.71 4.47
CA ILE A 149 -4.99 1.88 4.61
C ILE A 149 -5.12 2.49 6.00
N GLY A 150 -6.36 2.74 6.46
CA GLY A 150 -6.61 3.26 7.79
C GLY A 150 -6.05 2.36 8.90
N GLY A 151 -6.23 1.03 8.76
CA GLY A 151 -5.66 0.05 9.68
C GLY A 151 -4.14 0.10 9.73
N ALA A 152 -3.47 0.13 8.57
CA ALA A 152 -2.01 0.18 8.48
C ALA A 152 -1.44 1.45 9.14
N ILE A 153 -2.03 2.61 8.86
CA ILE A 153 -1.60 3.90 9.47
C ILE A 153 -1.73 3.85 11.00
N ILE A 154 -2.86 3.33 11.51
CA ILE A 154 -3.08 3.22 12.94
C ILE A 154 -2.10 2.23 13.58
N GLY A 155 -1.87 1.07 12.95
CA GLY A 155 -0.94 0.06 13.46
C GLY A 155 0.49 0.61 13.60
N VAL A 156 1.01 1.25 12.55
CA VAL A 156 2.35 1.90 12.58
C VAL A 156 2.37 3.03 13.61
N GLY A 157 1.41 3.95 13.56
CA GLY A 157 1.37 5.11 14.46
C GLY A 157 1.27 4.73 15.93
N ALA A 158 0.54 3.66 16.25
CA ALA A 158 0.42 3.18 17.63
C ALA A 158 1.77 2.67 18.18
N VAL A 159 2.58 1.99 17.36
CA VAL A 159 3.92 1.55 17.76
C VAL A 159 4.86 2.74 17.93
N GLU A 160 4.80 3.70 17.01
CA GLU A 160 5.61 4.90 17.12
C GLU A 160 5.36 5.61 18.45
N LEU A 161 4.09 5.82 18.80
CA LEU A 161 3.71 6.45 20.08
C LEU A 161 4.03 5.58 21.28
N GLY A 162 3.79 4.27 21.21
CA GLY A 162 4.06 3.33 22.31
C GLY A 162 5.54 3.28 22.67
N TYR A 163 6.42 3.21 21.67
CA TYR A 163 7.87 3.25 21.86
C TYR A 163 8.35 4.61 22.36
N LEU A 164 7.76 5.71 21.90
CA LEU A 164 8.06 7.05 22.41
C LEU A 164 7.75 7.17 23.92
N ILE A 165 6.58 6.69 24.34
CA ILE A 165 6.19 6.67 25.77
C ILE A 165 7.16 5.79 26.56
N ASN A 166 7.46 4.61 26.05
CA ASN A 166 8.38 3.69 26.69
C ASN A 166 9.79 4.28 26.88
N ASP A 167 10.34 4.93 25.84
CA ASP A 167 11.64 5.60 25.92
C ASP A 167 11.67 6.74 26.93
N ALA A 168 10.56 7.47 27.07
CA ALA A 168 10.42 8.51 28.08
C ALA A 168 10.43 7.93 29.51
N ILE A 169 9.75 6.80 29.74
CA ILE A 169 9.68 6.12 31.04
C ILE A 169 11.07 5.57 31.43
N PHE A 170 11.75 4.90 30.51
CA PHE A 170 13.07 4.30 30.76
C PHE A 170 14.23 5.30 30.60
N LYS A 171 13.93 6.60 30.47
CA LYS A 171 14.89 7.71 30.37
C LYS A 171 15.99 7.45 29.32
N LYS A 172 15.62 6.86 28.19
CA LYS A 172 16.53 6.70 27.05
C LYS A 172 16.88 8.09 26.52
N ARG A 173 18.15 8.44 26.58
CA ARG A 173 18.65 9.81 26.30
C ARG A 173 18.51 10.23 24.82
N ASN A 174 18.17 9.30 23.94
CA ASN A 174 18.16 9.50 22.48
C ASN A 174 16.73 9.61 21.91
N ILE A 175 15.89 10.47 22.50
CA ILE A 175 14.65 10.93 21.83
C ILE A 175 15.01 11.64 20.51
N SER A 176 16.25 12.16 20.41
CA SER A 176 16.76 12.83 19.20
C SER A 176 16.99 11.90 18.01
N GLU A 177 17.25 10.59 18.19
CA GLU A 177 17.41 9.66 17.04
C GLU A 177 16.15 9.53 16.16
N TRP A 178 14.99 9.83 16.72
CA TRP A 178 13.72 9.87 15.96
C TRP A 178 13.63 11.06 14.99
N TRP A 179 14.30 12.14 15.33
CA TRP A 179 14.34 13.39 14.59
C TRP A 179 15.75 13.72 14.12
N GLU A 180 16.72 12.80 14.33
CA GLU A 180 17.99 13.06 13.66
C GLU A 180 17.69 13.21 12.19
N PRO A 181 17.85 14.45 11.70
CA PRO A 181 17.72 14.69 10.31
C PRO A 181 18.72 13.75 9.67
N LEU A 182 18.24 12.90 8.76
CA LEU A 182 19.14 12.26 7.84
C LEU A 182 20.05 13.36 7.32
N VAL A 183 21.27 13.38 7.81
CA VAL A 183 22.31 14.21 7.22
C VAL A 183 22.40 13.65 5.82
N PHE A 184 21.90 14.41 4.83
CA PHE A 184 22.13 14.11 3.43
C PHE A 184 23.64 14.31 3.24
N ASP A 185 24.37 13.24 3.47
CA ASP A 185 25.73 13.10 3.01
C ASP A 185 25.62 13.08 1.50
N GLU A 186 26.12 14.09 0.83
CA GLU A 186 26.04 14.22 -0.63
C GLU A 186 26.68 13.00 -1.33
N ASP A 187 27.53 12.25 -0.61
CA ASP A 187 28.20 11.04 -1.08
C ASP A 187 27.38 9.75 -0.84
N LYS A 188 26.27 9.79 -0.10
CA LYS A 188 25.44 8.60 0.13
C LYS A 188 24.39 8.43 -0.93
N SER A 189 24.17 7.18 -1.34
CA SER A 189 23.09 6.82 -2.26
C SER A 189 21.74 7.29 -1.71
N LEU A 190 20.98 8.00 -2.55
CA LEU A 190 19.60 8.43 -2.29
C LEU A 190 18.58 7.40 -2.73
N THR A 191 19.05 6.32 -3.37
CA THR A 191 18.24 5.21 -3.83
C THR A 191 18.45 4.01 -2.91
N TYR A 192 17.37 3.30 -2.69
CA TYR A 192 17.31 2.14 -1.83
C TYR A 192 16.60 1.01 -2.56
N TYR A 193 16.90 -0.22 -2.21
CA TYR A 193 16.00 -1.31 -2.54
C TYR A 193 14.64 -1.00 -1.91
N SER A 194 13.60 -1.02 -2.69
CA SER A 194 12.28 -0.75 -2.15
C SER A 194 11.23 -1.70 -2.71
N LEU A 195 10.22 -1.97 -1.89
CA LEU A 195 9.00 -2.63 -2.29
C LEU A 195 7.84 -1.70 -1.97
N SER A 196 7.08 -1.34 -2.98
CA SER A 196 5.94 -0.43 -2.86
C SER A 196 4.64 -1.15 -3.22
N SER A 197 3.58 -0.84 -2.50
CA SER A 197 2.23 -1.12 -2.95
C SER A 197 1.59 0.17 -3.43
N LEU A 198 0.86 0.10 -4.53
CA LEU A 198 0.16 1.23 -5.13
C LEU A 198 -1.31 0.88 -5.28
N TYR A 199 -2.16 1.84 -4.93
CA TYR A 199 -3.60 1.75 -5.10
C TYR A 199 -4.10 3.07 -5.65
N GLY A 200 -4.88 3.03 -6.70
CA GLY A 200 -5.30 4.25 -7.35
C GLY A 200 -6.45 4.08 -8.31
N HIS A 201 -6.74 5.17 -9.01
CA HIS A 201 -7.76 5.21 -10.03
C HIS A 201 -7.20 5.79 -11.32
N ARG A 202 -7.47 5.12 -12.42
CA ARG A 202 -7.17 5.56 -13.79
C ARG A 202 -8.36 6.29 -14.36
N TYR A 203 -8.15 7.51 -14.84
CA TYR A 203 -9.13 8.36 -15.50
C TYR A 203 -8.85 8.39 -16.98
N GLY A 204 -9.75 7.88 -17.81
CA GLY A 204 -9.65 8.02 -19.25
C GLY A 204 -9.70 9.49 -19.68
N ILE A 205 -8.79 9.92 -20.56
CA ILE A 205 -8.63 11.31 -20.98
C ILE A 205 -8.90 11.47 -22.47
N GLY A 206 -9.65 12.54 -22.82
CA GLY A 206 -9.95 12.91 -24.19
C GLY A 206 -10.85 11.91 -24.93
N SER A 207 -10.88 11.99 -26.25
CA SER A 207 -11.72 11.13 -27.10
C SER A 207 -11.25 9.67 -27.16
N ARG A 208 -9.97 9.42 -26.86
CA ARG A 208 -9.37 8.08 -26.83
C ARG A 208 -9.33 7.46 -25.43
N GLY A 209 -9.65 8.21 -24.39
CA GLY A 209 -9.68 7.72 -23.01
C GLY A 209 -11.03 7.14 -22.63
N ARG A 210 -11.40 5.99 -23.22
CA ARG A 210 -12.71 5.37 -23.00
C ARG A 210 -12.80 4.54 -21.71
N LEU A 211 -11.65 4.10 -21.16
CA LEU A 211 -11.61 3.21 -20.01
C LEU A 211 -11.18 3.96 -18.77
N SER A 212 -11.89 3.74 -17.67
CA SER A 212 -11.55 4.23 -16.33
C SER A 212 -11.77 3.16 -15.29
N GLY A 213 -11.04 3.21 -14.19
CA GLY A 213 -11.22 2.24 -13.11
C GLY A 213 -10.06 2.15 -12.14
N GLY A 214 -10.14 1.20 -11.21
CA GLY A 214 -9.18 1.02 -10.14
C GLY A 214 -7.90 0.30 -10.56
N LEU A 215 -6.80 0.64 -9.92
CA LEU A 215 -5.49 -0.02 -10.00
C LEU A 215 -5.07 -0.51 -8.63
N ALA A 216 -4.59 -1.75 -8.56
CA ALA A 216 -3.76 -2.26 -7.48
C ALA A 216 -2.44 -2.78 -8.08
N ALA A 217 -1.30 -2.33 -7.55
CA ALA A 217 0.00 -2.72 -8.09
C ALA A 217 1.04 -2.89 -6.99
N ILE A 218 2.06 -3.70 -7.30
CA ILE A 218 3.28 -3.84 -6.53
C ILE A 218 4.43 -3.37 -7.42
N GLN A 219 5.33 -2.56 -6.86
CA GLN A 219 6.50 -2.05 -7.54
C GLN A 219 7.75 -2.34 -6.71
N ALA A 220 8.76 -2.90 -7.34
CA ALA A 220 10.08 -3.11 -6.77
C ALA A 220 11.09 -2.18 -7.45
N ASP A 221 11.89 -1.48 -6.64
CA ASP A 221 12.94 -0.58 -7.13
C ASP A 221 14.31 -1.10 -6.69
N ILE A 222 15.25 -1.15 -7.63
CA ILE A 222 16.61 -1.62 -7.44
C ILE A 222 17.55 -0.45 -7.73
N PRO A 223 18.37 0.01 -6.77
CA PRO A 223 19.28 1.14 -6.99
C PRO A 223 20.36 0.77 -8.01
N VAL A 224 20.53 1.60 -9.03
CA VAL A 224 21.56 1.46 -10.06
C VAL A 224 22.52 2.66 -10.10
N HIS A 225 22.09 3.80 -9.54
CA HIS A 225 22.87 5.03 -9.43
C HIS A 225 22.39 5.78 -8.18
N PRO A 226 23.18 6.68 -7.54
CA PRO A 226 22.75 7.42 -6.35
C PRO A 226 21.37 8.10 -6.43
N ARG A 227 20.89 8.43 -7.62
CA ARG A 227 19.57 9.05 -7.83
C ARG A 227 18.62 8.26 -8.73
N VAL A 228 19.06 7.11 -9.27
CA VAL A 228 18.28 6.34 -10.25
C VAL A 228 18.13 4.91 -9.79
N SER A 229 16.91 4.41 -9.79
CA SER A 229 16.59 3.00 -9.58
C SER A 229 16.01 2.40 -10.85
N ALA A 230 16.41 1.17 -11.17
CA ALA A 230 15.66 0.33 -12.09
C ALA A 230 14.39 -0.15 -11.37
N SER A 231 13.26 -0.20 -12.07
CA SER A 231 11.98 -0.47 -11.46
C SER A 231 11.18 -1.49 -12.25
N ILE A 232 10.48 -2.37 -11.54
CA ILE A 232 9.52 -3.34 -12.09
C ILE A 232 8.20 -3.15 -11.36
N ARG A 233 7.10 -3.06 -12.13
CA ARG A 233 5.75 -2.96 -11.59
C ARG A 233 4.87 -4.08 -12.14
N LEU A 234 4.13 -4.72 -11.25
CA LEU A 234 3.07 -5.67 -11.57
C LEU A 234 1.76 -5.08 -11.08
N GLY A 235 0.78 -4.96 -11.98
CA GLY A 235 -0.48 -4.32 -11.70
C GLY A 235 -1.69 -5.14 -12.11
N ILE A 236 -2.79 -4.89 -11.43
CA ILE A 236 -4.12 -5.36 -11.80
C ILE A 236 -5.03 -4.12 -11.86
N ASN A 237 -5.65 -3.91 -13.01
CA ASN A 237 -6.61 -2.83 -13.20
C ASN A 237 -8.01 -3.43 -13.37
N SER A 238 -9.00 -2.93 -12.66
CA SER A 238 -10.40 -3.18 -12.96
C SER A 238 -10.95 -1.99 -13.74
N LEU A 239 -11.10 -2.14 -15.03
CA LEU A 239 -11.52 -1.05 -15.94
C LEU A 239 -12.94 -1.27 -16.43
N ARG A 240 -13.65 -0.17 -16.65
CA ARG A 240 -14.98 -0.07 -17.24
C ARG A 240 -15.03 1.05 -18.27
N ASP A 241 -16.11 1.14 -19.01
CA ASP A 241 -16.38 2.32 -19.83
C ASP A 241 -16.49 3.55 -18.91
N ARG A 242 -15.82 4.65 -19.28
CA ARG A 242 -15.73 5.87 -18.47
C ARG A 242 -17.09 6.47 -18.14
N ASP A 243 -18.06 6.32 -19.05
CA ASP A 243 -19.38 6.92 -18.92
C ASP A 243 -20.32 6.10 -18.02
N THR A 244 -19.88 4.90 -17.58
CA THR A 244 -20.60 4.05 -16.63
C THR A 244 -20.05 4.27 -15.21
N ASP A 245 -20.95 4.54 -14.24
CA ASP A 245 -20.52 4.65 -12.84
C ASP A 245 -20.03 3.31 -12.26
N SER A 246 -19.18 3.37 -11.23
CA SER A 246 -18.50 2.17 -10.71
C SER A 246 -19.45 1.18 -10.03
N TYR A 247 -20.51 1.67 -9.38
CA TYR A 247 -21.50 0.83 -8.72
C TYR A 247 -22.31 0.05 -9.76
N THR A 248 -22.90 0.74 -10.71
CA THR A 248 -23.68 0.13 -11.79
C THR A 248 -22.83 -0.83 -12.63
N ALA A 249 -21.60 -0.47 -12.96
CA ALA A 249 -20.71 -1.33 -13.72
C ALA A 249 -20.37 -2.62 -12.95
N SER A 250 -20.16 -2.53 -11.63
CA SER A 250 -19.87 -3.69 -10.77
C SER A 250 -21.08 -4.61 -10.63
N GLU A 251 -22.28 -4.05 -10.44
CA GLU A 251 -23.51 -4.86 -10.31
C GLU A 251 -23.89 -5.56 -11.61
N LEU A 252 -23.72 -4.89 -12.74
CA LEU A 252 -24.05 -5.44 -14.06
C LEU A 252 -22.93 -6.27 -14.69
N GLY A 253 -21.79 -6.46 -14.00
CA GLY A 253 -20.63 -7.19 -14.52
C GLY A 253 -20.00 -6.56 -15.76
N LEU A 254 -20.04 -5.22 -15.88
CA LEU A 254 -19.49 -4.45 -16.99
C LEU A 254 -18.04 -4.02 -16.79
N THR A 255 -17.38 -4.56 -15.77
CA THR A 255 -15.95 -4.34 -15.50
C THR A 255 -15.12 -5.48 -16.07
N SER A 256 -13.87 -5.19 -16.43
CA SER A 256 -12.91 -6.21 -16.83
C SER A 256 -11.56 -5.98 -16.15
N ASN A 257 -10.91 -7.05 -15.77
CA ASN A 257 -9.57 -6.97 -15.20
C ASN A 257 -8.50 -7.04 -16.28
N PHE A 258 -7.47 -6.22 -16.10
CA PHE A 258 -6.29 -6.09 -16.93
C PHE A 258 -5.06 -6.26 -16.06
N TYR A 259 -4.11 -7.06 -16.52
CA TYR A 259 -2.88 -7.38 -15.81
C TYR A 259 -1.71 -6.74 -16.52
N ASP A 260 -1.00 -5.87 -15.82
CA ASP A 260 0.12 -5.10 -16.36
C ASP A 260 1.44 -5.59 -15.81
N TYR A 261 2.47 -5.57 -16.65
CA TYR A 261 3.86 -5.76 -16.26
C TYR A 261 4.70 -4.70 -16.97
N LEU A 262 5.32 -3.86 -16.16
CA LEU A 262 6.07 -2.70 -16.61
C LEU A 262 7.47 -2.73 -16.02
N ALA A 263 8.44 -2.30 -16.80
CA ALA A 263 9.80 -2.10 -16.35
C ALA A 263 10.27 -0.71 -16.79
N GLY A 264 11.14 -0.10 -16.00
CA GLY A 264 11.63 1.24 -16.31
C GLY A 264 12.57 1.79 -15.27
N ALA A 265 12.57 3.09 -15.13
CA ALA A 265 13.43 3.81 -14.21
C ALA A 265 12.65 4.78 -13.36
N VAL A 266 13.13 4.95 -12.13
CA VAL A 266 12.65 5.95 -11.16
C VAL A 266 13.83 6.84 -10.80
N PHE A 267 13.66 8.15 -10.99
CA PHE A 267 14.61 9.17 -10.56
C PHE A 267 14.13 9.75 -9.23
N ASN A 268 14.99 9.71 -8.20
CA ASN A 268 14.70 10.17 -6.85
C ASN A 268 15.36 11.52 -6.59
N TRP A 269 14.56 12.50 -6.14
CA TRP A 269 15.01 13.80 -5.73
C TRP A 269 14.59 14.08 -4.29
N PRO A 270 15.53 14.09 -3.31
CA PRO A 270 15.23 14.50 -1.96
C PRO A 270 15.00 16.03 -1.98
N PHE A 271 13.85 16.45 -1.50
CA PHE A 271 13.45 17.84 -1.43
C PHE A 271 13.70 18.42 -0.02
N ALA A 272 13.46 17.59 0.99
CA ALA A 272 13.72 17.90 2.39
C ALA A 272 13.99 16.60 3.15
N LYS A 273 14.35 16.69 4.43
CA LYS A 273 14.69 15.51 5.26
C LYS A 273 13.65 14.41 5.27
N ILE A 274 12.38 14.78 5.18
CA ILE A 274 11.24 13.86 5.21
C ILE A 274 10.44 13.87 3.90
N LEU A 275 10.73 14.79 2.98
CA LEU A 275 10.00 14.96 1.72
C LEU A 275 10.90 14.62 0.53
N TYR A 276 10.36 13.91 -0.42
CA TYR A 276 11.06 13.57 -1.66
C TYR A 276 10.08 13.58 -2.83
N VAL A 277 10.64 13.77 -4.01
CA VAL A 277 9.95 13.71 -5.29
C VAL A 277 10.58 12.61 -6.11
N GLU A 278 9.77 11.84 -6.78
CA GLU A 278 10.22 10.85 -7.77
C GLU A 278 9.64 11.20 -9.12
N ALA A 279 10.44 11.01 -10.16
CA ALA A 279 9.96 10.97 -11.54
C ALA A 279 10.16 9.57 -12.07
N ASN A 280 9.19 9.03 -12.79
CA ASN A 280 9.25 7.68 -13.33
C ASN A 280 8.87 7.63 -14.81
N ALA A 281 9.48 6.68 -15.51
CA ALA A 281 9.07 6.29 -16.84
C ALA A 281 9.20 4.78 -16.97
N MET A 282 8.11 4.13 -17.41
CA MET A 282 8.05 2.68 -17.53
C MET A 282 7.43 2.28 -18.87
N LEU A 283 7.87 1.14 -19.37
CA LEU A 283 7.38 0.54 -20.60
C LEU A 283 7.09 -0.94 -20.35
N GLY A 284 6.10 -1.46 -21.03
CA GLY A 284 5.76 -2.87 -20.91
C GLY A 284 4.48 -3.21 -21.64
N GLY A 285 3.66 -4.02 -21.05
CA GLY A 285 2.40 -4.43 -21.61
C GLY A 285 1.56 -5.20 -20.61
N GLY A 286 0.47 -5.71 -21.13
CA GLY A 286 -0.45 -6.47 -20.32
C GLY A 286 -1.39 -7.30 -21.18
N TYR A 287 -2.30 -7.95 -20.46
CA TYR A 287 -3.38 -8.72 -21.09
C TYR A 287 -4.67 -8.55 -20.29
N ARG A 288 -5.78 -8.65 -20.98
CA ARG A 288 -7.10 -8.62 -20.34
C ARG A 288 -7.52 -10.00 -19.85
N SER A 289 -8.33 -10.02 -18.78
CA SER A 289 -8.91 -11.25 -18.24
C SER A 289 -9.78 -11.99 -19.31
N PRO A 290 -9.76 -13.32 -19.32
CA PRO A 290 -10.67 -14.11 -20.16
C PRO A 290 -12.16 -13.85 -19.90
N SER A 291 -12.51 -13.46 -18.67
CA SER A 291 -13.87 -13.13 -18.22
C SER A 291 -14.38 -11.76 -18.71
N CYS A 292 -13.62 -11.07 -19.57
CA CYS A 292 -13.96 -9.76 -20.09
C CYS A 292 -15.33 -9.74 -20.81
N PRO A 293 -16.24 -8.80 -20.49
CA PRO A 293 -17.51 -8.63 -21.18
C PRO A 293 -17.35 -8.41 -22.69
N GLN A 294 -18.28 -8.91 -23.50
CA GLN A 294 -18.19 -8.82 -24.96
C GLN A 294 -18.06 -7.37 -25.45
N ALA A 295 -18.82 -6.45 -24.85
CA ALA A 295 -18.78 -5.03 -25.20
C ALA A 295 -17.38 -4.40 -25.03
N MET A 296 -16.55 -4.91 -24.12
CA MET A 296 -15.18 -4.43 -23.92
C MET A 296 -14.17 -5.18 -24.81
N LYS A 297 -14.51 -6.39 -25.29
CA LYS A 297 -13.63 -7.14 -26.21
C LYS A 297 -13.44 -6.43 -27.54
N ASP A 298 -14.42 -5.64 -27.94
CA ASP A 298 -14.39 -4.84 -29.17
C ASP A 298 -13.54 -3.57 -29.01
N ILE A 299 -13.28 -3.16 -27.76
CA ILE A 299 -12.53 -1.94 -27.45
C ILE A 299 -11.04 -2.26 -27.22
N VAL A 300 -10.73 -3.37 -26.54
CA VAL A 300 -9.36 -3.71 -26.14
C VAL A 300 -8.97 -5.10 -26.64
N SER A 301 -7.83 -5.19 -27.33
CA SER A 301 -7.24 -6.44 -27.76
C SER A 301 -6.89 -7.34 -26.57
N LYS A 302 -6.67 -8.65 -26.82
CA LYS A 302 -6.30 -9.62 -25.78
C LYS A 302 -4.99 -9.24 -25.07
N GLY A 303 -4.04 -8.72 -25.83
CA GLY A 303 -2.79 -8.15 -25.33
C GLY A 303 -2.62 -6.71 -25.78
N TYR A 304 -1.90 -5.90 -25.02
CA TYR A 304 -1.65 -4.49 -25.31
C TYR A 304 -0.24 -4.08 -24.85
N GLY A 305 0.31 -3.05 -25.51
CA GLY A 305 1.50 -2.36 -25.06
C GLY A 305 1.12 -1.22 -24.10
N GLU A 306 1.99 -0.91 -23.16
CA GLU A 306 1.77 0.15 -22.19
C GLU A 306 3.02 0.98 -21.98
N PHE A 307 2.84 2.29 -21.99
CA PHE A 307 3.86 3.26 -21.57
C PHE A 307 3.27 4.16 -20.51
N LEU A 308 4.02 4.39 -19.45
CA LEU A 308 3.64 5.36 -18.44
C LEU A 308 4.81 6.29 -18.11
N CYS A 309 4.48 7.53 -17.80
CA CYS A 309 5.41 8.50 -17.24
C CYS A 309 4.69 9.40 -16.24
N GLY A 310 5.43 9.81 -15.22
CA GLY A 310 4.84 10.67 -14.21
C GLY A 310 5.77 10.89 -13.03
N GLY A 311 5.18 11.14 -11.89
CA GLY A 311 5.93 11.36 -10.67
C GLY A 311 5.16 11.06 -9.42
N SER A 312 5.87 11.06 -8.32
CA SER A 312 5.28 10.95 -7.00
C SER A 312 5.88 11.96 -6.04
N PHE A 313 5.03 12.38 -5.12
CA PHE A 313 5.43 13.15 -3.95
C PHE A 313 5.32 12.24 -2.73
N GLY A 314 6.39 12.11 -1.96
CA GLY A 314 6.44 11.19 -0.86
C GLY A 314 6.86 11.82 0.46
N LEU A 315 6.29 11.27 1.52
CA LEU A 315 6.59 11.57 2.91
C LEU A 315 7.29 10.36 3.53
N ARG A 316 8.49 10.54 4.06
CA ARG A 316 9.22 9.52 4.80
C ARG A 316 8.72 9.50 6.24
N LEU A 317 8.24 8.36 6.68
CA LEU A 317 7.77 8.10 8.03
C LEU A 317 8.71 7.08 8.70
N GLY A 318 9.64 7.57 9.51
CA GLY A 318 10.66 6.72 10.13
C GLY A 318 11.81 6.35 9.18
N THR A 319 12.57 5.32 9.52
CA THR A 319 13.80 4.95 8.83
C THR A 319 13.60 4.21 7.52
N ASN A 320 12.55 3.39 7.41
CA ASN A 320 12.37 2.42 6.33
C ASN A 320 10.98 2.46 5.66
N PHE A 321 10.14 3.45 5.99
CA PHE A 321 8.78 3.54 5.47
C PHE A 321 8.50 4.88 4.80
N ARG A 322 7.82 4.84 3.66
CA ARG A 322 7.38 6.02 2.91
C ARG A 322 5.91 5.88 2.53
N VAL A 323 5.25 7.01 2.47
CA VAL A 323 3.92 7.17 1.89
C VAL A 323 4.06 8.04 0.66
N LYS A 324 3.42 7.66 -0.44
CA LYS A 324 3.56 8.33 -1.74
C LYS A 324 2.19 8.68 -2.32
N LEU A 325 2.12 9.85 -2.94
CA LEU A 325 1.05 10.22 -3.85
C LEU A 325 1.61 10.22 -5.26
N HIS A 326 1.03 9.44 -6.15
CA HIS A 326 1.44 9.30 -7.55
C HIS A 326 0.47 10.01 -8.47
N ALA A 327 1.03 10.68 -9.48
CA ALA A 327 0.29 11.21 -10.62
C ALA A 327 1.04 10.79 -11.89
N GLU A 328 0.44 9.95 -12.71
CA GLU A 328 1.08 9.34 -13.87
C GLU A 328 0.19 9.40 -15.09
N TYR A 329 0.76 9.82 -16.21
CA TYR A 329 0.12 9.67 -17.51
C TYR A 329 0.42 8.28 -18.04
N ASN A 330 -0.63 7.61 -18.50
CA ASN A 330 -0.56 6.25 -18.99
C ASN A 330 -1.13 6.15 -20.39
N LEU A 331 -0.39 5.51 -21.27
CA LEU A 331 -0.76 5.21 -22.65
C LEU A 331 -0.82 3.70 -22.84
N MET A 332 -2.02 3.18 -22.94
CA MET A 332 -2.30 1.77 -23.25
C MET A 332 -2.59 1.67 -24.75
N LEU A 333 -1.70 1.02 -25.50
CA LEU A 333 -1.80 0.92 -26.95
C LEU A 333 -2.68 -0.27 -27.39
N PRO A 334 -3.55 -0.11 -28.38
CA PRO A 334 -3.73 1.08 -29.25
C PRO A 334 -4.78 2.08 -28.74
N VAL A 335 -5.38 1.92 -27.57
CA VAL A 335 -6.75 2.39 -27.36
C VAL A 335 -6.95 3.42 -26.24
N ASN A 336 -6.17 3.45 -25.17
CA ASN A 336 -6.57 4.23 -24.00
C ASN A 336 -5.48 5.18 -23.48
N HIS A 337 -5.84 6.45 -23.39
CA HIS A 337 -5.07 7.48 -22.70
C HIS A 337 -5.68 7.73 -21.32
N SER A 338 -4.90 7.64 -20.26
CA SER A 338 -5.42 7.83 -18.92
C SER A 338 -4.45 8.59 -18.01
N LEU A 339 -5.00 9.25 -17.02
CA LEU A 339 -4.28 9.79 -15.86
C LEU A 339 -4.50 8.85 -14.70
N LEU A 340 -3.44 8.34 -14.11
CA LEU A 340 -3.47 7.59 -12.87
C LEU A 340 -3.21 8.54 -11.70
N LEU A 341 -4.11 8.54 -10.74
CA LEU A 341 -3.86 9.09 -9.41
C LEU A 341 -3.85 7.94 -8.42
N ALA A 342 -2.72 7.75 -7.72
CA ALA A 342 -2.57 6.63 -6.81
C ALA A 342 -1.94 7.06 -5.48
N PHE A 343 -2.29 6.32 -4.44
CA PHE A 343 -1.63 6.33 -3.15
C PHE A 343 -0.72 5.11 -3.06
N GLY A 344 0.48 5.29 -2.57
CA GLY A 344 1.42 4.19 -2.39
C GLY A 344 2.03 4.18 -1.00
N THR A 345 2.37 2.99 -0.54
CA THR A 345 3.24 2.79 0.60
C THR A 345 4.48 2.05 0.15
N SER A 346 5.63 2.43 0.67
CA SER A 346 6.91 1.86 0.26
C SER A 346 7.76 1.52 1.47
N PHE A 347 8.28 0.31 1.49
CA PHE A 347 9.36 -0.11 2.38
C PHE A 347 10.66 -0.07 1.62
N PHE A 348 11.69 0.46 2.25
CA PHE A 348 13.01 0.58 1.64
C PHE A 348 14.11 0.24 2.65
N TRP A 349 15.22 -0.29 2.13
CA TRP A 349 16.37 -0.74 2.91
C TRP A 349 17.69 -0.58 2.16
#